data_14aafd439147b520ec6b5ab3d368b337
#
_entry.id   14aafd439147b520ec6b5ab3d368b337
#
_cell.length_a   1.000
_cell.length_b   1.000
_cell.length_c   1.000
_cell.angle_alpha   90.00
_cell.angle_beta   90.00
_cell.angle_gamma   90.00
#
_symmetry.space_group_name_H-M   'P 1'
#
loop_
_entity.id
_entity.type
_entity.pdbx_description
1 polymer ?
#
loop_
_entity_poly.entity_id
_entity_poly.type
_entity_poly.pdbx_seq_one_letter_code
_entity_poly.pdbx_strand_id
1 'polypeptide(L)'
;MDNNLFNRLKKQLLNLDPVSFVENYLTLDGKPFRLHNNGYKPFADIYRYIGIKALEPNSKPVILVKGRQVGGTTMASALEMYFMGSGIFGIGDKPPIRVIHAFPQLELAAAYSKTKLNPMISSSLQLEDTEKKPGAKIKSIMQSLMDQTSATNDSLHFKQFVGGNHIWVESTGLTGDRLRGRTADVIFFDEVQDTSSEAMGNSLKILTTAKYGKAGKGVQVFFGTPRRKGSDFHKMWQVSSQQYYYLGCQDCKKHFPLYTPESDEWEKIWITGFIVKCTHCGCEQDKREAAERGKWVACKNPDDDDCQMIGFHINQLYMPTFTKEDIINEKPGIHPINTDRVYKNEVLGEFFQGDTSPITIEEIREKCGEPNRKFRASIAPGEEQIVVCGIDYGARNDLEQLANPNKAKVTGQSYSTAVILSAKGPNLLSIEFATKFKRNDMESKKGIIDQLMRQYSLQLTIGDIGYSNDFSELMHTSYGDRYLVSRAHNKINGHIKYNTELFPKEIQFERDHYIAELYALMKNGNIKFPFGDYEKIAWLIQHCASMEIKPSISKFGDPTIHYIKGGTPNDGFMALLNAYIAYKFVLTKGFTNNNPILQQVGFQNKPLIVAGYIPRRF
;
A
#
# COMPACT_ATOMS: atom_id res chain seq x y z
N MET A 1 -40.18 0.62 -8.52
CA MET A 1 -39.86 2.00 -8.15
C MET A 1 -41.01 2.87 -8.59
N ASP A 2 -41.54 3.70 -7.68
CA ASP A 2 -42.62 4.61 -8.04
C ASP A 2 -42.08 5.64 -9.04
N ASN A 3 -42.63 5.67 -10.24
CA ASN A 3 -42.22 6.58 -11.33
C ASN A 3 -42.27 8.06 -10.89
N ASN A 4 -43.12 8.39 -9.93
CA ASN A 4 -43.24 9.72 -9.36
C ASN A 4 -42.03 10.10 -8.49
N LEU A 5 -41.52 9.18 -7.68
CA LEU A 5 -40.34 9.41 -6.83
C LEU A 5 -39.08 9.60 -7.70
N PHE A 6 -38.91 8.74 -8.71
CA PHE A 6 -37.81 8.86 -9.65
C PHE A 6 -37.84 10.17 -10.44
N ASN A 7 -39.01 10.60 -10.89
CA ASN A 7 -39.16 11.86 -11.63
C ASN A 7 -38.95 13.10 -10.73
N ARG A 8 -39.32 13.03 -9.45
CA ARG A 8 -39.03 14.10 -8.46
C ARG A 8 -37.53 14.19 -8.17
N LEU A 9 -36.87 13.06 -7.91
CA LEU A 9 -35.42 12.99 -7.73
C LEU A 9 -34.69 13.50 -8.96
N LYS A 10 -35.12 13.11 -10.15
CA LYS A 10 -34.58 13.56 -11.43
C LYS A 10 -34.60 15.10 -11.58
N LYS A 11 -35.68 15.77 -11.18
CA LYS A 11 -35.78 17.23 -11.22
C LYS A 11 -34.86 17.93 -10.21
N GLN A 12 -34.62 17.33 -9.04
CA GLN A 12 -33.78 17.88 -7.99
C GLN A 12 -32.28 17.64 -8.22
N LEU A 13 -31.93 16.49 -8.83
CA LEU A 13 -30.54 16.04 -9.03
C LEU A 13 -29.92 16.55 -10.34
N LEU A 14 -30.75 16.97 -11.30
CA LEU A 14 -30.30 17.44 -12.62
C LEU A 14 -29.49 18.73 -12.51
N ASN A 15 -28.25 18.69 -13.06
CA ASN A 15 -27.34 19.84 -13.23
C ASN A 15 -26.63 20.36 -11.98
N LEU A 16 -26.54 19.60 -10.89
CA LEU A 16 -25.64 19.97 -9.80
C LEU A 16 -24.18 19.70 -10.20
N ASP A 17 -23.32 20.65 -9.86
CA ASP A 17 -21.88 20.37 -9.92
C ASP A 17 -21.50 19.30 -8.87
N PRO A 18 -20.36 18.59 -9.06
CA PRO A 18 -20.00 17.49 -8.17
C PRO A 18 -19.94 17.88 -6.68
N VAL A 19 -19.49 19.08 -6.37
CA VAL A 19 -19.37 19.58 -4.99
C VAL A 19 -20.75 19.82 -4.39
N SER A 20 -21.64 20.49 -5.13
CA SER A 20 -23.02 20.71 -4.71
C SER A 20 -23.79 19.41 -4.52
N PHE A 21 -23.57 18.43 -5.39
CA PHE A 21 -24.14 17.09 -5.23
C PHE A 21 -23.68 16.43 -3.93
N VAL A 22 -22.36 16.41 -3.68
CA VAL A 22 -21.76 15.79 -2.50
C VAL A 22 -22.28 16.43 -1.22
N GLU A 23 -22.31 17.76 -1.15
CA GLU A 23 -22.77 18.49 0.05
C GLU A 23 -24.26 18.38 0.33
N ASN A 24 -25.07 18.29 -0.73
CA ASN A 24 -26.52 18.21 -0.57
C ASN A 24 -27.01 16.78 -0.30
N TYR A 25 -26.28 15.75 -0.72
CA TYR A 25 -26.82 14.38 -0.69
C TYR A 25 -25.97 13.37 0.04
N LEU A 26 -24.68 13.62 0.26
CA LEU A 26 -23.81 12.65 0.92
C LEU A 26 -23.50 13.04 2.35
N THR A 27 -23.18 12.02 3.14
CA THR A 27 -22.65 12.18 4.49
C THR A 27 -21.30 11.47 4.60
N LEU A 28 -20.45 11.96 5.48
CA LEU A 28 -19.20 11.34 5.87
C LEU A 28 -19.25 11.01 7.35
N ASP A 29 -19.15 9.73 7.70
CA ASP A 29 -19.27 9.24 9.09
C ASP A 29 -20.54 9.75 9.81
N GLY A 30 -21.66 9.78 9.09
CA GLY A 30 -22.97 10.22 9.60
C GLY A 30 -23.14 11.74 9.73
N LYS A 31 -22.15 12.53 9.33
CA LYS A 31 -22.21 14.00 9.32
C LYS A 31 -22.37 14.53 7.89
N PRO A 32 -23.02 15.67 7.66
CA PRO A 32 -23.10 16.30 6.35
C PRO A 32 -21.71 16.51 5.76
N PHE A 33 -21.51 16.08 4.50
CA PHE A 33 -20.27 16.33 3.80
C PHE A 33 -20.10 17.85 3.56
N ARG A 34 -18.91 18.41 3.80
CA ARG A 34 -18.65 19.85 3.65
C ARG A 34 -17.35 20.07 2.85
N LEU A 35 -17.47 20.80 1.75
CA LEU A 35 -16.37 21.17 0.86
C LEU A 35 -16.30 22.69 0.61
N HIS A 36 -17.35 23.46 0.94
CA HIS A 36 -17.39 24.90 0.80
C HIS A 36 -17.14 25.61 2.15
N ASN A 37 -16.49 26.78 2.08
CA ASN A 37 -16.35 27.74 3.19
C ASN A 37 -15.65 27.23 4.46
N ASN A 38 -14.86 26.16 4.36
CA ASN A 38 -14.17 25.56 5.51
C ASN A 38 -12.69 25.28 5.21
N GLY A 39 -12.11 25.89 4.17
CA GLY A 39 -10.74 25.62 3.73
C GLY A 39 -10.59 24.38 2.84
N TYR A 40 -11.70 23.79 2.40
CA TYR A 40 -11.69 22.60 1.54
C TYR A 40 -11.69 22.93 0.03
N LYS A 41 -11.63 24.20 -0.36
CA LYS A 41 -11.59 24.57 -1.78
C LYS A 41 -10.51 23.86 -2.61
N PRO A 42 -9.28 23.59 -2.08
CA PRO A 42 -8.29 22.80 -2.82
C PRO A 42 -8.85 21.45 -3.28
N PHE A 43 -9.62 20.79 -2.41
CA PHE A 43 -10.26 19.50 -2.71
C PHE A 43 -11.46 19.69 -3.62
N ALA A 44 -12.34 20.66 -3.34
CA ALA A 44 -13.52 20.97 -4.14
C ALA A 44 -13.16 21.21 -5.62
N ASP A 45 -12.07 21.91 -5.87
CA ASP A 45 -11.58 22.17 -7.24
C ASP A 45 -11.18 20.86 -7.96
N ILE A 46 -10.58 19.88 -7.26
CA ILE A 46 -10.26 18.55 -7.81
C ILE A 46 -11.55 17.77 -8.11
N TYR A 47 -12.54 17.81 -7.21
CA TYR A 47 -13.86 17.18 -7.46
C TYR A 47 -14.49 17.73 -8.74
N ARG A 48 -14.51 19.06 -8.92
CA ARG A 48 -15.04 19.69 -10.12
C ARG A 48 -14.24 19.33 -11.35
N TYR A 49 -12.91 19.27 -11.23
CA TYR A 49 -12.07 18.91 -12.36
C TYR A 49 -12.40 17.48 -12.84
N ILE A 50 -12.39 16.50 -11.94
CA ILE A 50 -12.65 15.10 -12.30
C ILE A 50 -14.10 14.89 -12.72
N GLY A 51 -15.06 15.46 -12.01
CA GLY A 51 -16.49 15.28 -12.27
C GLY A 51 -17.03 16.03 -13.49
N ILE A 52 -16.29 17.00 -14.03
CA ILE A 52 -16.73 17.83 -15.17
C ILE A 52 -15.66 17.83 -16.28
N LYS A 53 -14.48 18.40 -16.00
CA LYS A 53 -13.45 18.64 -17.02
C LYS A 53 -12.84 17.37 -17.57
N ALA A 54 -12.60 16.37 -16.73
CA ALA A 54 -12.06 15.08 -17.17
C ALA A 54 -13.04 14.28 -18.05
N LEU A 55 -14.35 14.62 -18.04
CA LEU A 55 -15.35 14.01 -18.91
C LEU A 55 -15.38 14.61 -20.33
N GLU A 56 -14.68 15.69 -20.56
CA GLU A 56 -14.61 16.35 -21.89
C GLU A 56 -13.79 15.49 -22.89
N PRO A 57 -14.09 15.54 -24.18
CA PRO A 57 -13.45 14.69 -25.20
C PRO A 57 -11.93 14.84 -25.33
N ASN A 58 -11.41 16.00 -24.99
CA ASN A 58 -9.98 16.34 -25.10
C ASN A 58 -9.24 16.30 -23.76
N SER A 59 -9.88 15.75 -22.72
CA SER A 59 -9.29 15.68 -21.39
C SER A 59 -8.01 14.83 -21.37
N LYS A 60 -7.06 15.23 -20.52
CA LYS A 60 -5.87 14.45 -20.20
C LYS A 60 -6.13 13.58 -18.96
N PRO A 61 -5.41 12.46 -18.79
CA PRO A 61 -5.45 11.70 -17.54
C PRO A 61 -5.13 12.55 -16.32
N VAL A 62 -5.73 12.24 -15.19
CA VAL A 62 -5.53 12.98 -13.92
C VAL A 62 -4.62 12.17 -12.99
N ILE A 63 -3.63 12.83 -12.42
CA ILE A 63 -2.78 12.24 -11.36
C ILE A 63 -2.86 13.10 -10.10
N LEU A 64 -3.14 12.46 -8.96
CA LEU A 64 -3.16 13.09 -7.65
C LEU A 64 -2.07 12.48 -6.78
N VAL A 65 -1.00 13.21 -6.56
CA VAL A 65 0.06 12.89 -5.59
C VAL A 65 -0.34 13.48 -4.25
N LYS A 66 -0.53 12.62 -3.26
CA LYS A 66 -1.14 13.04 -2.00
C LYS A 66 -0.37 12.54 -0.77
N GLY A 67 -0.42 13.33 0.30
CA GLY A 67 -0.11 12.81 1.63
C GLY A 67 -1.13 11.76 2.08
N ARG A 68 -0.83 11.04 3.15
CA ARG A 68 -1.75 10.08 3.75
C ARG A 68 -2.90 10.80 4.45
N GLN A 69 -4.08 10.18 4.49
CA GLN A 69 -5.27 10.67 5.19
C GLN A 69 -5.80 12.03 4.70
N VAL A 70 -5.45 12.46 3.50
CA VAL A 70 -6.03 13.68 2.89
C VAL A 70 -7.31 13.39 2.08
N GLY A 71 -7.93 12.24 2.26
CA GLY A 71 -9.26 11.93 1.73
C GLY A 71 -9.31 11.51 0.26
N GLY A 72 -8.23 11.03 -0.36
CA GLY A 72 -8.22 10.61 -1.78
C GLY A 72 -9.25 9.52 -2.10
N THR A 73 -9.27 8.44 -1.33
CA THR A 73 -10.27 7.36 -1.47
C THR A 73 -11.70 7.85 -1.19
N THR A 74 -11.87 8.77 -0.22
CA THR A 74 -13.18 9.41 0.07
C THR A 74 -13.64 10.26 -1.12
N MET A 75 -12.72 10.98 -1.77
CA MET A 75 -12.99 11.73 -3.00
C MET A 75 -13.49 10.81 -4.11
N ALA A 76 -12.79 9.72 -4.37
CA ALA A 76 -13.20 8.75 -5.39
C ALA A 76 -14.60 8.21 -5.09
N SER A 77 -14.88 7.78 -3.84
CA SER A 77 -16.21 7.30 -3.44
C SER A 77 -17.30 8.34 -3.66
N ALA A 78 -17.05 9.60 -3.32
CA ALA A 78 -18.02 10.69 -3.49
C ALA A 78 -18.28 11.00 -4.98
N LEU A 79 -17.23 10.98 -5.81
CA LEU A 79 -17.38 11.14 -7.27
C LEU A 79 -18.10 9.95 -7.91
N GLU A 80 -17.86 8.73 -7.43
CA GLU A 80 -18.64 7.57 -7.85
C GLU A 80 -20.13 7.75 -7.56
N MET A 81 -20.48 8.23 -6.36
CA MET A 81 -21.87 8.55 -6.02
C MET A 81 -22.44 9.66 -6.90
N TYR A 82 -21.65 10.67 -7.22
CA TYR A 82 -22.04 11.70 -8.16
C TYR A 82 -22.33 11.13 -9.56
N PHE A 83 -21.46 10.27 -10.08
CA PHE A 83 -21.69 9.63 -11.38
C PHE A 83 -22.94 8.74 -11.38
N MET A 84 -23.20 8.05 -10.29
CA MET A 84 -24.38 7.18 -10.16
C MET A 84 -25.68 7.94 -9.95
N GLY A 85 -25.63 9.05 -9.19
CA GLY A 85 -26.82 9.71 -8.65
C GLY A 85 -27.17 11.06 -9.23
N SER A 86 -26.28 11.73 -9.98
CA SER A 86 -26.50 13.10 -10.45
C SER A 86 -27.66 13.27 -11.47
N GLY A 87 -28.15 12.16 -12.02
CA GLY A 87 -29.18 12.18 -13.06
C GLY A 87 -28.69 12.71 -14.42
N ILE A 88 -27.37 12.87 -14.59
CA ILE A 88 -26.76 13.30 -15.85
C ILE A 88 -26.56 12.11 -16.78
N PHE A 89 -26.28 10.93 -16.25
CA PHE A 89 -25.89 9.74 -16.99
C PHE A 89 -27.02 8.68 -17.01
N GLY A 90 -27.16 7.93 -18.10
CA GLY A 90 -28.13 6.87 -18.22
C GLY A 90 -29.59 7.36 -18.28
N ILE A 91 -29.84 8.61 -18.68
CA ILE A 91 -31.16 9.23 -18.72
C ILE A 91 -31.41 9.91 -20.07
N GLY A 92 -32.56 9.65 -20.67
CA GLY A 92 -32.89 10.12 -22.00
C GLY A 92 -31.92 9.52 -23.03
N ASP A 93 -31.37 10.36 -23.88
CA ASP A 93 -30.40 9.97 -24.93
C ASP A 93 -28.96 9.83 -24.42
N LYS A 94 -28.71 10.12 -23.13
CA LYS A 94 -27.37 10.00 -22.56
C LYS A 94 -27.07 8.55 -22.17
N PRO A 95 -25.94 7.98 -22.63
CA PRO A 95 -25.57 6.63 -22.28
C PRO A 95 -25.28 6.49 -20.77
N PRO A 96 -25.42 5.26 -20.22
CA PRO A 96 -25.00 5.01 -18.85
C PRO A 96 -23.48 5.19 -18.69
N ILE A 97 -23.07 5.60 -17.48
CA ILE A 97 -21.67 5.70 -17.12
C ILE A 97 -21.22 4.45 -16.35
N ARG A 98 -20.08 3.93 -16.74
CA ARG A 98 -19.47 2.71 -16.21
C ARG A 98 -18.19 3.10 -15.50
N VAL A 99 -18.12 2.86 -14.19
CA VAL A 99 -16.97 3.21 -13.35
C VAL A 99 -16.28 1.95 -12.87
N ILE A 100 -14.95 1.95 -12.90
CA ILE A 100 -14.14 0.94 -12.23
C ILE A 100 -13.27 1.62 -11.18
N HIS A 101 -13.33 1.13 -9.95
CA HIS A 101 -12.37 1.46 -8.90
C HIS A 101 -11.38 0.30 -8.77
N ALA A 102 -10.15 0.54 -9.15
CA ALA A 102 -9.11 -0.45 -9.25
C ALA A 102 -8.07 -0.30 -8.13
N PHE A 103 -7.80 -1.39 -7.42
CA PHE A 103 -6.82 -1.48 -6.35
C PHE A 103 -5.68 -2.42 -6.74
N PRO A 104 -4.48 -2.31 -6.15
CA PRO A 104 -3.40 -3.27 -6.42
C PRO A 104 -3.75 -4.69 -5.95
N GLN A 105 -4.54 -4.83 -4.88
CA GLN A 105 -4.88 -6.11 -4.24
C GLN A 105 -6.39 -6.26 -4.02
N LEU A 106 -6.89 -7.50 -4.12
CA LEU A 106 -8.31 -7.81 -3.95
C LEU A 106 -8.82 -7.52 -2.52
N GLU A 107 -7.97 -7.73 -1.53
CA GLU A 107 -8.28 -7.45 -0.13
C GLU A 107 -8.57 -5.95 0.12
N LEU A 108 -7.81 -5.07 -0.56
CA LEU A 108 -8.04 -3.63 -0.50
C LEU A 108 -9.36 -3.24 -1.19
N ALA A 109 -9.66 -3.84 -2.34
CA ALA A 109 -10.91 -3.64 -3.04
C ALA A 109 -12.11 -4.07 -2.16
N ALA A 110 -12.03 -5.24 -1.54
CA ALA A 110 -13.05 -5.73 -0.63
C ALA A 110 -13.21 -4.85 0.63
N ALA A 111 -12.10 -4.42 1.21
CA ALA A 111 -12.11 -3.51 2.36
C ALA A 111 -12.75 -2.17 2.00
N TYR A 112 -12.38 -1.58 0.87
CA TYR A 112 -12.97 -0.35 0.35
C TYR A 112 -14.49 -0.45 0.21
N SER A 113 -14.98 -1.49 -0.47
CA SER A 113 -16.41 -1.69 -0.67
C SER A 113 -17.17 -1.76 0.67
N LYS A 114 -16.61 -2.49 1.66
CA LYS A 114 -17.24 -2.65 2.99
C LYS A 114 -17.17 -1.40 3.85
N THR A 115 -16.02 -0.68 3.85
CA THR A 115 -15.75 0.36 4.86
C THR A 115 -15.92 1.78 4.34
N LYS A 116 -16.01 1.98 3.02
CA LYS A 116 -16.18 3.30 2.41
C LYS A 116 -17.41 3.37 1.51
N LEU A 117 -17.49 2.53 0.48
CA LEU A 117 -18.54 2.62 -0.52
C LEU A 117 -19.94 2.29 0.05
N ASN A 118 -20.09 1.13 0.70
CA ASN A 118 -21.37 0.74 1.31
C ASN A 118 -21.85 1.70 2.41
N PRO A 119 -21.02 2.16 3.35
CA PRO A 119 -21.40 3.20 4.30
C PRO A 119 -21.85 4.49 3.62
N MET A 120 -21.16 4.97 2.59
CA MET A 120 -21.54 6.19 1.87
C MET A 120 -22.88 6.04 1.16
N ILE A 121 -23.14 4.88 0.55
CA ILE A 121 -24.45 4.57 -0.03
C ILE A 121 -25.55 4.57 1.05
N SER A 122 -25.33 3.89 2.17
CA SER A 122 -26.35 3.69 3.21
C SER A 122 -26.60 4.92 4.09
N SER A 123 -25.59 5.78 4.25
CA SER A 123 -25.68 6.99 5.08
C SER A 123 -26.00 8.26 4.29
N SER A 124 -26.15 8.20 2.96
CA SER A 124 -26.60 9.35 2.17
C SER A 124 -27.98 9.84 2.67
N LEU A 125 -28.27 11.14 2.46
CA LEU A 125 -29.47 11.74 3.00
C LEU A 125 -30.71 10.92 2.73
N GLN A 126 -31.62 10.87 3.72
CA GLN A 126 -32.89 10.16 3.61
C GLN A 126 -33.89 11.04 2.85
N LEU A 127 -34.66 10.40 1.97
CA LEU A 127 -35.82 11.07 1.39
C LEU A 127 -36.91 11.19 2.48
N GLU A 128 -37.39 12.41 2.71
CA GLU A 128 -38.63 12.60 3.47
C GLU A 128 -39.79 12.02 2.65
N ASP A 129 -40.19 10.81 3.00
CA ASP A 129 -41.34 10.18 2.39
C ASP A 129 -42.58 10.55 3.21
N THR A 130 -43.45 11.35 2.61
CA THR A 130 -44.70 11.81 3.24
C THR A 130 -45.74 10.70 3.40
N GLU A 131 -45.51 9.51 2.80
CA GLU A 131 -46.43 8.36 2.87
C GLU A 131 -45.76 7.13 3.53
N LYS A 132 -45.29 7.28 4.78
CA LYS A 132 -44.67 6.16 5.49
C LYS A 132 -45.70 5.12 5.95
N LYS A 133 -45.57 3.90 5.44
CA LYS A 133 -46.18 2.73 6.08
C LYS A 133 -45.47 2.48 7.43
N PRO A 134 -46.17 2.31 8.55
CA PRO A 134 -45.57 2.00 9.83
C PRO A 134 -44.67 0.77 9.73
N GLY A 135 -43.39 0.89 10.14
CA GLY A 135 -42.41 -0.20 10.12
C GLY A 135 -41.55 -0.33 8.84
N ALA A 136 -41.72 0.49 7.81
CA ALA A 136 -40.86 0.49 6.64
C ALA A 136 -39.47 1.05 6.97
N LYS A 137 -38.39 0.32 6.58
CA LYS A 137 -37.01 0.82 6.69
C LYS A 137 -36.84 2.02 5.76
N ILE A 138 -36.38 3.14 6.31
CA ILE A 138 -36.08 4.34 5.54
C ILE A 138 -34.81 4.06 4.72
N LYS A 139 -34.92 4.15 3.40
CA LYS A 139 -33.78 4.03 2.49
C LYS A 139 -33.13 5.40 2.29
N SER A 140 -31.81 5.41 2.19
CA SER A 140 -31.10 6.61 1.75
C SER A 140 -31.36 6.91 0.26
N ILE A 141 -31.05 8.12 -0.19
CA ILE A 141 -31.18 8.52 -1.61
C ILE A 141 -30.40 7.53 -2.51
N MET A 142 -29.15 7.25 -2.17
CA MET A 142 -28.33 6.36 -2.99
C MET A 142 -28.84 4.93 -2.99
N GLN A 143 -29.33 4.42 -1.86
CA GLN A 143 -30.01 3.11 -1.80
C GLN A 143 -31.28 3.07 -2.65
N SER A 144 -32.01 4.17 -2.73
CA SER A 144 -33.23 4.27 -3.55
C SER A 144 -32.93 4.30 -5.04
N LEU A 145 -31.73 4.75 -5.43
CA LEU A 145 -31.26 4.75 -6.81
C LEU A 145 -30.60 3.43 -7.23
N MET A 146 -30.33 2.51 -6.31
CA MET A 146 -29.78 1.20 -6.66
C MET A 146 -30.83 0.36 -7.42
N ASP A 147 -30.36 -0.34 -8.46
CA ASP A 147 -31.18 -1.31 -9.18
C ASP A 147 -31.34 -2.59 -8.36
N GLN A 148 -32.54 -2.85 -7.89
CA GLN A 148 -32.89 -3.99 -7.04
C GLN A 148 -33.56 -5.13 -7.81
N THR A 149 -33.51 -5.12 -9.14
CA THR A 149 -34.13 -6.16 -9.97
C THR A 149 -33.44 -7.53 -9.84
N SER A 150 -32.19 -7.55 -9.39
CA SER A 150 -31.43 -8.77 -9.13
C SER A 150 -30.52 -8.61 -7.90
N ALA A 151 -30.40 -9.68 -7.09
CA ALA A 151 -29.45 -9.70 -5.97
C ALA A 151 -27.98 -9.58 -6.41
N THR A 152 -27.66 -9.89 -7.66
CA THR A 152 -26.32 -9.73 -8.24
C THR A 152 -25.95 -8.27 -8.51
N ASN A 153 -26.94 -7.37 -8.54
CA ASN A 153 -26.76 -5.94 -8.78
C ASN A 153 -26.21 -5.19 -7.57
N ASP A 154 -26.13 -5.84 -6.40
CA ASP A 154 -25.53 -5.32 -5.18
C ASP A 154 -24.61 -6.37 -4.54
N SER A 155 -23.46 -6.59 -5.12
CA SER A 155 -22.42 -7.46 -4.56
C SER A 155 -21.25 -6.63 -4.00
N LEU A 156 -20.30 -7.32 -3.36
CA LEU A 156 -19.08 -6.68 -2.86
C LEU A 156 -18.25 -5.99 -3.98
N HIS A 157 -18.30 -6.56 -5.17
CA HIS A 157 -17.50 -6.13 -6.32
C HIS A 157 -18.28 -5.38 -7.41
N PHE A 158 -19.59 -5.35 -7.31
CA PHE A 158 -20.44 -4.75 -8.33
C PHE A 158 -21.64 -4.05 -7.72
N LYS A 159 -21.90 -2.82 -8.15
CA LYS A 159 -23.04 -2.00 -7.75
C LYS A 159 -23.70 -1.44 -9.00
N GLN A 160 -24.96 -1.77 -9.22
CA GLN A 160 -25.74 -1.22 -10.33
C GLN A 160 -26.78 -0.24 -9.82
N PHE A 161 -26.91 0.85 -10.55
CA PHE A 161 -27.86 1.91 -10.29
C PHE A 161 -28.84 2.08 -11.46
N VAL A 162 -29.91 2.81 -11.20
CA VAL A 162 -30.90 3.14 -12.23
C VAL A 162 -30.27 3.77 -13.45
N GLY A 163 -30.88 3.55 -14.63
CA GLY A 163 -30.32 4.03 -15.90
C GLY A 163 -29.16 3.21 -16.44
N GLY A 164 -28.80 2.08 -15.79
CA GLY A 164 -27.71 1.20 -16.20
C GLY A 164 -26.32 1.69 -15.74
N ASN A 165 -26.26 2.77 -14.96
CA ASN A 165 -25.02 3.22 -14.34
C ASN A 165 -24.49 2.16 -13.38
N HIS A 166 -23.18 1.93 -13.34
CA HIS A 166 -22.64 0.93 -12.42
C HIS A 166 -21.19 1.17 -12.03
N ILE A 167 -20.83 0.58 -10.89
CA ILE A 167 -19.48 0.59 -10.33
C ILE A 167 -18.98 -0.84 -10.20
N TRP A 168 -17.79 -1.10 -10.73
CA TRP A 168 -16.97 -2.27 -10.41
C TRP A 168 -15.88 -1.88 -9.42
N VAL A 169 -15.74 -2.66 -8.34
CA VAL A 169 -14.63 -2.54 -7.38
C VAL A 169 -13.78 -3.79 -7.51
N GLU A 170 -12.56 -3.63 -8.00
CA GLU A 170 -11.74 -4.79 -8.37
C GLU A 170 -10.25 -4.54 -8.14
N SER A 171 -9.45 -5.59 -8.17
CA SER A 171 -7.99 -5.45 -8.20
C SER A 171 -7.45 -5.54 -9.62
N THR A 172 -6.35 -4.84 -9.86
CA THR A 172 -5.59 -4.99 -11.11
C THR A 172 -4.86 -6.34 -11.16
N GLY A 173 -4.47 -6.88 -9.99
CA GLY A 173 -3.52 -7.97 -9.93
C GLY A 173 -2.15 -7.55 -10.49
N LEU A 174 -1.33 -8.51 -10.85
CA LEU A 174 0.01 -8.27 -11.41
C LEU A 174 -0.01 -7.68 -12.82
N THR A 175 -0.89 -8.20 -13.66
CA THR A 175 -0.86 -8.00 -15.12
C THR A 175 -2.07 -7.21 -15.63
N GLY A 176 -3.02 -6.83 -14.76
CA GLY A 176 -4.28 -6.19 -15.18
C GLY A 176 -5.33 -7.17 -15.73
N ASP A 177 -5.04 -8.46 -15.72
CA ASP A 177 -5.92 -9.48 -16.35
C ASP A 177 -7.29 -9.61 -15.70
N ARG A 178 -7.42 -9.25 -14.42
CA ARG A 178 -8.71 -9.31 -13.70
C ARG A 178 -9.76 -8.36 -14.26
N LEU A 179 -9.33 -7.31 -14.95
CA LEU A 179 -10.22 -6.35 -15.58
C LEU A 179 -10.57 -6.73 -17.02
N ARG A 180 -9.95 -7.77 -17.59
CA ARG A 180 -10.27 -8.23 -18.97
C ARG A 180 -11.73 -8.64 -19.08
N GLY A 181 -12.32 -8.33 -20.23
CA GLY A 181 -13.74 -8.61 -20.52
C GLY A 181 -14.71 -7.59 -19.92
N ARG A 182 -14.23 -6.60 -19.16
CA ARG A 182 -15.03 -5.47 -18.68
C ARG A 182 -14.90 -4.28 -19.61
N THR A 183 -15.85 -3.37 -19.51
CA THR A 183 -15.82 -2.07 -20.20
C THR A 183 -16.09 -0.96 -19.18
N ALA A 184 -15.39 0.16 -19.32
CA ALA A 184 -15.57 1.31 -18.46
C ALA A 184 -15.50 2.61 -19.24
N ASP A 185 -16.00 3.67 -18.62
CA ASP A 185 -15.87 5.05 -19.08
C ASP A 185 -14.92 5.83 -18.18
N VAL A 186 -14.91 5.48 -16.90
CA VAL A 186 -14.04 6.07 -15.86
C VAL A 186 -13.32 4.94 -15.13
N ILE A 187 -12.01 5.10 -14.92
CA ILE A 187 -11.24 4.24 -14.05
C ILE A 187 -10.52 5.07 -12.99
N PHE A 188 -10.69 4.70 -11.73
CA PHE A 188 -9.91 5.18 -10.60
C PHE A 188 -8.88 4.12 -10.25
N PHE A 189 -7.60 4.48 -10.25
CA PHE A 189 -6.52 3.68 -9.68
C PHE A 189 -6.16 4.23 -8.31
N ASP A 190 -6.53 3.51 -7.25
CA ASP A 190 -6.13 3.82 -5.87
C ASP A 190 -4.84 3.09 -5.51
N GLU A 191 -4.05 3.70 -4.61
CA GLU A 191 -2.75 3.17 -4.18
C GLU A 191 -1.82 2.86 -5.38
N VAL A 192 -1.71 3.81 -6.31
CA VAL A 192 -0.93 3.68 -7.57
C VAL A 192 0.52 3.28 -7.33
N GLN A 193 1.12 3.72 -6.21
CA GLN A 193 2.50 3.38 -5.87
C GLN A 193 2.73 1.87 -5.67
N ASP A 194 1.65 1.09 -5.51
CA ASP A 194 1.68 -0.37 -5.34
C ASP A 194 1.19 -1.14 -6.58
N THR A 195 0.81 -0.41 -7.64
CA THR A 195 0.36 -0.99 -8.92
C THR A 195 1.45 -0.86 -9.98
N SER A 196 1.75 -1.95 -10.71
CA SER A 196 2.75 -1.90 -11.77
C SER A 196 2.25 -1.15 -13.00
N SER A 197 3.18 -0.55 -13.74
CA SER A 197 2.90 0.08 -15.05
C SER A 197 2.27 -0.90 -16.05
N GLU A 198 2.69 -2.16 -16.04
CA GLU A 198 2.12 -3.20 -16.89
C GLU A 198 0.65 -3.45 -16.54
N ALA A 199 0.33 -3.63 -15.26
CA ALA A 199 -1.04 -3.83 -14.80
C ALA A 199 -1.92 -2.62 -15.13
N MET A 200 -1.43 -1.39 -14.92
CA MET A 200 -2.15 -0.18 -15.30
C MET A 200 -2.36 -0.11 -16.81
N GLY A 201 -1.31 -0.32 -17.61
CA GLY A 201 -1.38 -0.26 -19.08
C GLY A 201 -2.37 -1.27 -19.67
N ASN A 202 -2.38 -2.51 -19.17
CA ASN A 202 -3.33 -3.54 -19.59
C ASN A 202 -4.76 -3.21 -19.14
N SER A 203 -4.92 -2.71 -17.91
CA SER A 203 -6.23 -2.29 -17.39
C SER A 203 -6.85 -1.16 -18.21
N LEU A 204 -6.06 -0.23 -18.73
CA LEU A 204 -6.57 0.88 -19.54
C LEU A 204 -7.24 0.44 -20.86
N LYS A 205 -7.00 -0.78 -21.33
CA LYS A 205 -7.67 -1.31 -22.56
C LYS A 205 -9.19 -1.45 -22.40
N ILE A 206 -9.70 -1.51 -21.18
CA ILE A 206 -11.15 -1.55 -20.90
C ILE A 206 -11.87 -0.25 -21.29
N LEU A 207 -11.14 0.86 -21.48
CA LEU A 207 -11.67 2.16 -21.85
C LEU A 207 -11.84 2.35 -23.37
N THR A 208 -11.49 1.36 -24.19
CA THR A 208 -11.52 1.46 -25.66
C THR A 208 -12.90 1.87 -26.21
N THR A 209 -13.98 1.48 -25.51
CA THR A 209 -15.36 1.81 -25.89
C THR A 209 -15.99 2.85 -24.95
N ALA A 210 -15.18 3.66 -24.29
CA ALA A 210 -15.66 4.70 -23.38
C ALA A 210 -16.54 5.72 -24.13
N LYS A 211 -17.63 6.12 -23.47
CA LYS A 211 -18.60 7.11 -23.97
C LYS A 211 -18.33 8.51 -23.43
N TYR A 212 -17.55 8.61 -22.38
CA TYR A 212 -17.17 9.85 -21.69
C TYR A 212 -15.66 9.99 -21.66
N GLY A 213 -15.16 11.22 -21.56
CA GLY A 213 -13.75 11.52 -21.58
C GLY A 213 -13.14 11.39 -22.99
N LYS A 214 -11.84 11.23 -23.07
CA LYS A 214 -11.12 11.12 -24.35
C LYS A 214 -11.53 9.88 -25.12
N ALA A 215 -11.87 10.05 -26.40
CA ALA A 215 -12.28 8.94 -27.27
C ALA A 215 -11.25 7.80 -27.25
N GLY A 216 -11.72 6.57 -27.00
CA GLY A 216 -10.91 5.36 -26.90
C GLY A 216 -9.96 5.29 -25.68
N LYS A 217 -9.99 6.30 -24.79
CA LYS A 217 -9.16 6.37 -23.58
C LYS A 217 -9.95 6.65 -22.30
N GLY A 218 -11.22 7.11 -22.42
CA GLY A 218 -12.07 7.40 -21.27
C GLY A 218 -11.47 8.41 -20.29
N VAL A 219 -11.94 8.35 -19.06
CA VAL A 219 -11.42 9.14 -17.93
C VAL A 219 -10.50 8.26 -17.09
N GLN A 220 -9.28 8.70 -16.87
CA GLN A 220 -8.26 7.99 -16.11
C GLN A 220 -7.83 8.84 -14.93
N VAL A 221 -7.99 8.32 -13.72
CA VAL A 221 -7.64 9.01 -12.48
C VAL A 221 -6.71 8.12 -11.66
N PHE A 222 -5.51 8.60 -11.41
CA PHE A 222 -4.46 7.91 -10.67
C PHE A 222 -4.19 8.65 -9.38
N PHE A 223 -4.27 7.98 -8.23
CA PHE A 223 -3.94 8.62 -6.97
C PHE A 223 -3.27 7.68 -5.98
N GLY A 224 -2.38 8.23 -5.18
CA GLY A 224 -1.61 7.45 -4.23
C GLY A 224 -0.70 8.33 -3.37
N THR A 225 -0.09 7.70 -2.37
CA THR A 225 0.92 8.31 -1.53
C THR A 225 2.29 8.04 -2.15
N PRO A 226 3.09 9.06 -2.47
CA PRO A 226 4.37 8.88 -3.14
C PRO A 226 5.35 8.10 -2.26
N ARG A 227 6.26 7.35 -2.89
CA ARG A 227 7.33 6.62 -2.19
C ARG A 227 8.70 7.08 -2.66
N ARG A 228 9.23 6.49 -3.73
CA ARG A 228 10.58 6.75 -4.24
C ARG A 228 10.57 7.67 -5.45
N LYS A 229 11.58 8.53 -5.54
CA LYS A 229 11.97 9.16 -6.82
C LYS A 229 12.42 8.06 -7.78
N GLY A 230 12.06 8.20 -9.07
CA GLY A 230 12.35 7.23 -10.11
C GLY A 230 11.34 6.08 -10.23
N SER A 231 10.39 5.91 -9.28
CA SER A 231 9.28 4.96 -9.45
C SER A 231 8.37 5.34 -10.63
N ASP A 232 7.55 4.40 -11.09
CA ASP A 232 6.62 4.67 -12.19
C ASP A 232 5.61 5.75 -11.82
N PHE A 233 5.13 5.79 -10.59
CA PHE A 233 4.29 6.88 -10.10
C PHE A 233 5.00 8.24 -10.14
N HIS A 234 6.31 8.28 -9.82
CA HIS A 234 7.11 9.49 -9.96
C HIS A 234 7.29 9.92 -11.42
N LYS A 235 7.53 8.98 -12.35
CA LYS A 235 7.61 9.26 -13.79
C LYS A 235 6.29 9.84 -14.32
N MET A 236 5.14 9.29 -13.91
CA MET A 236 3.82 9.82 -14.25
C MET A 236 3.66 11.27 -13.74
N TRP A 237 4.10 11.55 -12.50
CA TRP A 237 4.11 12.91 -11.96
C TRP A 237 4.97 13.85 -12.79
N GLN A 238 6.17 13.42 -13.20
CA GLN A 238 7.10 14.23 -13.98
C GLN A 238 6.56 14.69 -15.36
N VAL A 239 5.69 13.89 -15.98
CA VAL A 239 5.05 14.23 -17.28
C VAL A 239 3.69 14.90 -17.10
N SER A 240 3.33 15.27 -15.87
CA SER A 240 2.08 15.99 -15.57
C SER A 240 2.29 17.50 -15.47
N SER A 241 1.20 18.24 -15.34
CA SER A 241 1.20 19.70 -15.13
C SER A 241 1.79 20.13 -13.78
N GLN A 242 1.96 19.20 -12.82
CA GLN A 242 2.57 19.41 -11.51
C GLN A 242 2.00 20.65 -10.78
N GLN A 243 0.70 20.63 -10.52
CA GLN A 243 0.03 21.76 -9.88
C GLN A 243 0.17 21.69 -8.36
N TYR A 244 0.47 22.84 -7.77
CA TYR A 244 0.47 23.07 -6.32
C TYR A 244 -0.58 24.12 -5.96
N TYR A 245 -1.15 24.00 -4.75
CA TYR A 245 -2.16 24.94 -4.31
C TYR A 245 -1.54 26.18 -3.68
N TYR A 246 -1.92 27.34 -4.14
CA TYR A 246 -1.48 28.65 -3.65
C TYR A 246 -2.61 29.31 -2.86
N LEU A 247 -2.31 29.73 -1.63
CA LEU A 247 -3.22 30.45 -0.76
C LEU A 247 -3.42 31.90 -1.26
N GLY A 248 -4.61 32.45 -1.10
CA GLY A 248 -4.92 33.84 -1.49
C GLY A 248 -4.81 34.80 -0.30
N CYS A 249 -4.01 35.86 -0.43
CA CYS A 249 -3.90 36.87 0.59
C CYS A 249 -5.15 37.78 0.63
N GLN A 250 -5.67 38.03 1.84
CA GLN A 250 -6.83 38.91 2.03
C GLN A 250 -6.50 40.39 1.75
N ASP A 251 -5.25 40.85 1.98
CA ASP A 251 -4.85 42.24 1.85
C ASP A 251 -4.33 42.55 0.45
N CYS A 252 -3.18 41.99 0.07
CA CYS A 252 -2.55 42.33 -1.22
C CYS A 252 -3.13 41.57 -2.41
N LYS A 253 -4.09 40.66 -2.22
CA LYS A 253 -4.76 39.84 -3.24
C LYS A 253 -3.83 38.93 -4.04
N LYS A 254 -2.53 38.86 -3.74
CA LYS A 254 -1.58 37.97 -4.36
C LYS A 254 -1.71 36.57 -3.80
N HIS A 255 -1.25 35.58 -4.59
CA HIS A 255 -1.25 34.16 -4.19
C HIS A 255 0.17 33.74 -3.80
N PHE A 256 0.27 32.91 -2.78
CA PHE A 256 1.53 32.38 -2.27
C PHE A 256 1.38 30.89 -1.91
N PRO A 257 2.41 30.06 -2.15
CA PRO A 257 2.37 28.65 -1.74
C PRO A 257 2.57 28.55 -0.23
N LEU A 258 1.81 27.70 0.44
CA LEU A 258 2.16 27.28 1.80
C LEU A 258 3.38 26.34 1.74
N TYR A 259 3.42 25.51 0.72
CA TYR A 259 4.45 24.49 0.54
C TYR A 259 4.66 24.15 -0.95
N THR A 260 5.93 24.06 -1.35
CA THR A 260 6.39 23.40 -2.59
C THR A 260 7.66 22.63 -2.27
N PRO A 261 8.01 21.55 -2.99
CA PRO A 261 9.24 20.80 -2.73
C PRO A 261 10.54 21.59 -2.83
N GLU A 262 10.53 22.70 -3.64
CA GLU A 262 11.67 23.60 -3.77
C GLU A 262 11.76 24.60 -2.62
N SER A 263 10.66 24.79 -1.88
CA SER A 263 10.55 25.76 -0.79
C SER A 263 10.01 25.10 0.46
N ASP A 264 10.88 24.44 1.21
CA ASP A 264 10.56 23.83 2.52
C ASP A 264 10.47 24.88 3.65
N GLU A 265 10.06 26.12 3.30
CA GLU A 265 9.95 27.23 4.26
C GLU A 265 8.56 27.34 4.91
N TRP A 266 7.72 26.33 4.76
CA TRP A 266 6.34 26.35 5.26
C TRP A 266 6.26 26.69 6.78
N GLU A 267 7.28 26.32 7.58
CA GLU A 267 7.32 26.62 9.01
C GLU A 267 7.44 28.13 9.30
N LYS A 268 8.06 28.87 8.40
CA LYS A 268 8.15 30.33 8.51
C LYS A 268 6.86 31.02 8.02
N ILE A 269 6.18 30.38 7.08
CA ILE A 269 4.92 30.86 6.50
C ILE A 269 3.75 30.55 7.44
N TRP A 270 3.73 29.38 8.04
CA TRP A 270 2.71 28.95 9.00
C TRP A 270 3.17 29.30 10.41
N ILE A 271 2.54 30.31 11.01
CA ILE A 271 2.98 30.91 12.27
C ILE A 271 2.63 30.05 13.47
N THR A 272 1.34 29.74 13.68
CA THR A 272 0.83 28.91 14.79
C THR A 272 -0.62 28.53 14.50
N GLY A 273 -1.10 27.46 15.10
CA GLY A 273 -2.49 27.00 14.97
C GLY A 273 -2.94 26.97 13.52
N PHE A 274 -3.86 27.84 13.14
CA PHE A 274 -4.32 28.02 11.75
C PHE A 274 -3.82 29.33 11.10
N ILE A 275 -2.91 30.05 11.71
CA ILE A 275 -2.45 31.37 11.22
C ILE A 275 -1.27 31.21 10.27
N VAL A 276 -1.44 31.70 9.05
CA VAL A 276 -0.41 31.77 8.01
C VAL A 276 -0.09 33.22 7.67
N LYS A 277 1.16 33.48 7.25
CA LYS A 277 1.69 34.80 6.90
C LYS A 277 1.90 34.87 5.39
N CYS A 278 1.34 35.89 4.75
CA CYS A 278 1.55 36.14 3.34
C CYS A 278 3.03 36.47 3.06
N THR A 279 3.65 35.78 2.13
CA THR A 279 5.06 35.98 1.74
C THR A 279 5.31 37.28 1.01
N HIS A 280 4.26 37.96 0.51
CA HIS A 280 4.36 39.22 -0.25
C HIS A 280 4.23 40.46 0.61
N CYS A 281 3.28 40.49 1.54
CA CYS A 281 2.99 41.70 2.32
C CYS A 281 3.08 41.49 3.84
N GLY A 282 3.32 40.26 4.30
CA GLY A 282 3.43 39.96 5.71
C GLY A 282 2.10 39.87 6.47
N CYS A 283 0.94 40.03 5.80
CA CYS A 283 -0.37 39.90 6.44
C CYS A 283 -0.56 38.49 7.05
N GLU A 284 -0.98 38.44 8.30
CA GLU A 284 -1.37 37.23 9.00
C GLU A 284 -2.86 36.98 8.83
N GLN A 285 -3.25 35.73 8.53
CA GLN A 285 -4.62 35.35 8.22
C GLN A 285 -4.86 33.88 8.50
N ASP A 286 -6.13 33.51 8.66
CA ASP A 286 -6.51 32.11 8.81
C ASP A 286 -6.21 31.31 7.53
N LYS A 287 -5.52 30.19 7.67
CA LYS A 287 -5.15 29.28 6.58
C LYS A 287 -6.37 28.82 5.78
N ARG A 288 -7.49 28.55 6.46
CA ARG A 288 -8.73 28.03 5.86
C ARG A 288 -9.36 29.09 4.96
N GLU A 289 -9.43 30.33 5.43
CA GLU A 289 -9.92 31.46 4.64
C GLU A 289 -8.98 31.80 3.47
N ALA A 290 -7.66 31.72 3.70
CA ALA A 290 -6.68 31.88 2.64
C ALA A 290 -6.80 30.78 1.58
N ALA A 291 -7.13 29.56 1.96
CA ALA A 291 -7.40 28.47 1.03
C ALA A 291 -8.66 28.74 0.17
N GLU A 292 -9.74 29.28 0.76
CA GLU A 292 -10.94 29.63 -0.02
C GLU A 292 -10.67 30.70 -1.10
N ARG A 293 -9.69 31.58 -0.88
CA ARG A 293 -9.25 32.59 -1.86
C ARG A 293 -8.14 32.09 -2.78
N GLY A 294 -7.69 30.85 -2.58
CA GLY A 294 -6.58 30.26 -3.28
C GLY A 294 -6.92 29.70 -4.66
N LYS A 295 -5.89 29.18 -5.33
CA LYS A 295 -6.00 28.53 -6.64
C LYS A 295 -4.88 27.53 -6.87
N TRP A 296 -5.13 26.59 -7.77
CA TRP A 296 -4.11 25.72 -8.31
C TRP A 296 -3.20 26.46 -9.29
N VAL A 297 -1.89 26.25 -9.19
CA VAL A 297 -0.87 26.84 -10.05
C VAL A 297 -0.04 25.70 -10.64
N ALA A 298 -0.01 25.62 -11.96
CA ALA A 298 0.72 24.61 -12.69
C ALA A 298 2.19 25.01 -12.86
N CYS A 299 3.12 24.07 -12.65
CA CYS A 299 4.54 24.25 -12.97
C CYS A 299 4.81 24.07 -14.46
N LYS A 300 4.00 23.29 -15.15
CA LYS A 300 4.03 23.08 -16.60
C LYS A 300 2.68 23.45 -17.16
N ASN A 301 2.68 24.15 -18.31
CA ASN A 301 1.42 24.51 -18.95
C ASN A 301 0.62 23.25 -19.30
N PRO A 302 -0.62 23.10 -18.81
CA PRO A 302 -1.46 21.94 -19.09
C PRO A 302 -1.73 21.70 -20.58
N ASP A 303 -1.65 22.73 -21.40
CA ASP A 303 -1.95 22.68 -22.84
C ASP A 303 -0.74 22.27 -23.69
N ASP A 304 0.46 22.26 -23.13
CA ASP A 304 1.67 21.85 -23.85
C ASP A 304 1.65 20.36 -24.20
N ASP A 305 2.25 20.01 -25.33
CA ASP A 305 2.33 18.62 -25.81
C ASP A 305 3.15 17.72 -24.86
N ASP A 306 4.16 18.27 -24.18
CA ASP A 306 4.97 17.59 -23.19
C ASP A 306 4.22 17.32 -21.88
N CYS A 307 3.12 18.02 -21.64
CA CYS A 307 2.24 17.77 -20.50
C CYS A 307 1.24 16.66 -20.84
N GLN A 308 1.53 15.43 -20.44
CA GLN A 308 0.70 14.28 -20.80
C GLN A 308 -0.46 14.04 -19.82
N MET A 309 -0.40 14.61 -18.60
CA MET A 309 -1.37 14.41 -17.53
C MET A 309 -1.64 15.72 -16.79
N ILE A 310 -2.81 15.82 -16.18
CA ILE A 310 -3.13 16.91 -15.24
C ILE A 310 -2.78 16.42 -13.84
N GLY A 311 -1.79 17.06 -13.21
CA GLY A 311 -1.26 16.66 -11.92
C GLY A 311 -1.66 17.63 -10.81
N PHE A 312 -2.16 17.09 -9.70
CA PHE A 312 -2.42 17.82 -8.46
C PHE A 312 -1.57 17.24 -7.34
N HIS A 313 -0.93 18.11 -6.56
CA HIS A 313 -0.21 17.71 -5.35
C HIS A 313 -0.93 18.28 -4.13
N ILE A 314 -1.36 17.41 -3.20
CA ILE A 314 -2.02 17.81 -1.96
C ILE A 314 -1.45 17.06 -0.78
N ASN A 315 -1.12 17.77 0.28
CA ASN A 315 -0.54 17.20 1.48
C ASN A 315 -1.30 17.60 2.75
N GLN A 316 -0.86 17.11 3.89
CA GLN A 316 -1.55 17.36 5.17
C GLN A 316 -1.52 18.83 5.59
N LEU A 317 -0.58 19.64 5.08
CA LEU A 317 -0.51 21.07 5.40
C LEU A 317 -1.77 21.83 4.93
N TYR A 318 -2.40 21.36 3.86
CA TYR A 318 -3.62 21.97 3.32
C TYR A 318 -4.91 21.43 3.95
N MET A 319 -4.82 20.41 4.82
CA MET A 319 -5.99 19.91 5.53
C MET A 319 -6.52 20.97 6.50
N PRO A 320 -7.80 21.37 6.40
CA PRO A 320 -8.37 22.42 7.26
C PRO A 320 -8.44 22.05 8.74
N THR A 321 -8.35 20.76 9.05
CA THR A 321 -8.45 20.22 10.41
C THR A 321 -7.13 20.17 11.16
N PHE A 322 -5.98 20.24 10.45
CA PHE A 322 -4.66 20.18 11.09
C PHE A 322 -4.11 21.57 11.40
N THR A 323 -3.58 21.70 12.61
CA THR A 323 -2.81 22.85 13.07
C THR A 323 -1.33 22.71 12.70
N LYS A 324 -0.58 23.78 12.83
CA LYS A 324 0.89 23.75 12.67
C LYS A 324 1.53 22.73 13.60
N GLU A 325 1.07 22.72 14.84
CA GLU A 325 1.58 21.87 15.92
C GLU A 325 1.35 20.38 15.59
N ASP A 326 0.21 20.03 15.01
CA ASP A 326 -0.07 18.66 14.56
C ASP A 326 0.96 18.19 13.54
N ILE A 327 1.31 19.04 12.58
CA ILE A 327 2.31 18.70 11.54
C ILE A 327 3.73 18.65 12.10
N ILE A 328 4.08 19.55 13.01
CA ILE A 328 5.40 19.55 13.68
C ILE A 328 5.58 18.27 14.51
N ASN A 329 4.53 17.84 15.20
CA ASN A 329 4.57 16.62 16.02
C ASN A 329 4.82 15.35 15.18
N GLU A 330 4.55 15.37 13.87
CA GLU A 330 4.87 14.27 12.95
C GLU A 330 6.35 14.26 12.48
N LYS A 331 7.13 15.32 12.77
CA LYS A 331 8.51 15.41 12.31
C LYS A 331 9.44 14.39 12.97
N PRO A 332 10.42 13.88 12.20
CA PRO A 332 11.50 13.07 12.76
C PRO A 332 12.24 13.78 13.89
N GLY A 333 12.51 13.06 14.97
CA GLY A 333 13.14 13.62 16.16
C GLY A 333 12.19 14.28 17.17
N ILE A 334 10.97 14.65 16.74
CA ILE A 334 9.85 15.04 17.60
C ILE A 334 8.93 13.83 17.77
N HIS A 335 8.44 13.27 16.68
CA HIS A 335 7.70 12.02 16.72
C HIS A 335 8.64 10.84 17.00
N PRO A 336 8.33 9.97 17.98
CA PRO A 336 9.25 8.93 18.43
C PRO A 336 9.56 7.84 17.40
N ILE A 337 8.74 7.70 16.37
CA ILE A 337 8.82 6.58 15.41
C ILE A 337 9.03 7.07 13.97
N ASN A 338 8.63 8.30 13.63
CA ASN A 338 8.68 8.77 12.25
C ASN A 338 10.13 8.97 11.79
N THR A 339 10.42 8.46 10.59
CA THR A 339 11.66 8.72 9.85
C THR A 339 11.44 9.86 8.85
N ASP A 340 12.54 10.46 8.33
CA ASP A 340 12.45 11.47 7.26
C ASP A 340 11.61 10.98 6.08
N ARG A 341 11.78 9.72 5.70
CA ARG A 341 11.00 9.12 4.62
C ARG A 341 9.51 9.08 4.95
N VAL A 342 9.13 8.62 6.14
CA VAL A 342 7.72 8.55 6.55
C VAL A 342 7.13 9.94 6.55
N TYR A 343 7.80 10.91 7.15
CA TYR A 343 7.33 12.29 7.19
C TYR A 343 7.16 12.88 5.78
N LYS A 344 8.17 12.74 4.92
CA LYS A 344 8.12 13.27 3.55
C LYS A 344 7.05 12.57 2.70
N ASN A 345 6.99 11.26 2.72
CA ASN A 345 6.02 10.53 1.92
C ASN A 345 4.58 10.70 2.45
N GLU A 346 4.37 10.46 3.76
CA GLU A 346 3.02 10.33 4.32
C GLU A 346 2.41 11.70 4.71
N VAL A 347 3.21 12.65 5.21
CA VAL A 347 2.73 13.97 5.64
C VAL A 347 2.81 14.98 4.49
N LEU A 348 4.00 15.13 3.89
CA LEU A 348 4.25 16.14 2.86
C LEU A 348 3.87 15.67 1.45
N GLY A 349 3.58 14.38 1.24
CA GLY A 349 3.25 13.85 -0.07
C GLY A 349 4.39 13.95 -1.08
N GLU A 350 5.64 13.85 -0.63
CA GLU A 350 6.82 13.96 -1.49
C GLU A 350 7.35 12.60 -1.92
N PHE A 351 7.89 12.54 -3.13
CA PHE A 351 8.72 11.41 -3.54
C PHE A 351 10.09 11.51 -2.86
N PHE A 352 10.38 10.59 -1.96
CA PHE A 352 11.61 10.60 -1.20
C PHE A 352 12.79 10.07 -2.04
N GLN A 353 13.90 10.78 -1.99
CA GLN A 353 15.15 10.35 -2.57
C GLN A 353 16.08 9.92 -1.42
N GLY A 354 15.92 8.68 -0.98
CA GLY A 354 16.91 8.04 -0.14
C GLY A 354 17.37 6.79 -0.87
N ASP A 355 18.66 6.64 -1.11
CA ASP A 355 19.28 5.39 -1.60
C ASP A 355 19.24 4.29 -0.52
N THR A 356 18.18 4.27 0.28
CA THR A 356 18.14 3.47 1.49
C THR A 356 17.43 2.12 1.32
N SER A 357 16.64 1.93 0.24
CA SER A 357 16.05 0.60 0.03
C SER A 357 17.05 -0.33 -0.65
N PRO A 358 17.37 -1.48 -0.04
CA PRO A 358 18.29 -2.46 -0.64
C PRO A 358 17.76 -3.03 -1.97
N ILE A 359 16.46 -3.16 -2.12
CA ILE A 359 15.80 -3.68 -3.33
C ILE A 359 14.39 -3.08 -3.48
N THR A 360 13.91 -2.93 -4.70
CA THR A 360 12.56 -2.45 -5.01
C THR A 360 11.61 -3.60 -5.30
N ILE A 361 10.31 -3.33 -5.22
CA ILE A 361 9.27 -4.30 -5.64
C ILE A 361 9.43 -4.64 -7.12
N GLU A 362 9.75 -3.65 -7.96
CA GLU A 362 9.98 -3.80 -9.38
C GLU A 362 11.18 -4.71 -9.68
N GLU A 363 12.30 -4.49 -8.98
CA GLU A 363 13.48 -5.36 -9.11
C GLU A 363 13.20 -6.81 -8.69
N ILE A 364 12.43 -7.01 -7.61
CA ILE A 364 11.99 -8.37 -7.21
C ILE A 364 11.12 -8.99 -8.31
N ARG A 365 10.22 -8.20 -8.90
CA ARG A 365 9.34 -8.69 -9.97
C ARG A 365 10.12 -9.10 -11.20
N GLU A 366 11.01 -8.23 -11.68
CA GLU A 366 11.77 -8.46 -12.90
C GLU A 366 12.76 -9.62 -12.77
N LYS A 367 13.47 -9.69 -11.65
CA LYS A 367 14.59 -10.62 -11.47
C LYS A 367 14.20 -11.93 -10.80
N CYS A 368 13.24 -11.88 -9.89
CA CYS A 368 12.88 -13.00 -9.04
C CYS A 368 11.52 -13.63 -9.39
N GLY A 369 10.65 -12.91 -10.11
CA GLY A 369 9.30 -13.37 -10.40
C GLY A 369 9.25 -14.51 -11.41
N GLU A 370 8.55 -15.59 -11.10
CA GLU A 370 8.21 -16.67 -12.01
C GLU A 370 6.68 -16.67 -12.26
N PRO A 371 6.19 -16.10 -13.39
CA PRO A 371 4.76 -15.87 -13.62
C PRO A 371 3.89 -17.12 -13.58
N ASN A 372 4.41 -18.25 -14.05
CA ASN A 372 3.66 -19.51 -14.13
C ASN A 372 3.79 -20.38 -12.87
N ARG A 373 4.69 -20.03 -11.95
CA ARG A 373 4.91 -20.79 -10.73
C ARG A 373 3.87 -20.42 -9.68
N LYS A 374 3.29 -21.43 -9.05
CA LYS A 374 2.36 -21.31 -7.92
C LYS A 374 2.98 -21.88 -6.66
N PHE A 375 2.40 -21.57 -5.51
CA PHE A 375 2.72 -22.28 -4.27
C PHE A 375 2.50 -23.77 -4.43
N ARG A 376 3.44 -24.55 -3.92
CA ARG A 376 3.30 -25.99 -3.87
C ARG A 376 2.39 -26.36 -2.71
N ALA A 377 1.49 -27.30 -2.95
CA ALA A 377 0.61 -27.82 -1.90
C ALA A 377 1.39 -28.68 -0.91
N SER A 378 2.41 -29.42 -1.37
CA SER A 378 3.28 -30.26 -0.55
C SER A 378 4.59 -30.54 -1.27
N ILE A 379 5.60 -31.04 -0.53
CA ILE A 379 6.86 -31.55 -1.08
C ILE A 379 7.11 -32.91 -0.42
N ALA A 380 7.19 -33.97 -1.25
CA ALA A 380 7.46 -35.31 -0.77
C ALA A 380 8.95 -35.49 -0.34
N PRO A 381 9.25 -36.41 0.56
CA PRO A 381 10.63 -36.72 0.93
C PRO A 381 11.48 -37.08 -0.28
N GLY A 382 12.62 -36.40 -0.43
CA GLY A 382 13.56 -36.61 -1.55
C GLY A 382 13.18 -35.95 -2.88
N GLU A 383 12.04 -35.27 -2.97
CA GLU A 383 11.63 -34.56 -4.18
C GLU A 383 12.51 -33.32 -4.47
N GLU A 384 12.93 -32.64 -3.42
CA GLU A 384 13.89 -31.53 -3.47
C GLU A 384 15.12 -31.86 -2.58
N GLN A 385 16.29 -31.37 -2.97
CA GLN A 385 17.53 -31.68 -2.25
C GLN A 385 17.55 -31.08 -0.84
N ILE A 386 17.15 -29.82 -0.73
CA ILE A 386 17.06 -29.09 0.56
C ILE A 386 15.71 -28.37 0.61
N VAL A 387 14.97 -28.63 1.67
CA VAL A 387 13.72 -27.92 1.99
C VAL A 387 13.79 -27.47 3.44
N VAL A 388 13.70 -26.16 3.65
CA VAL A 388 13.83 -25.54 4.96
C VAL A 388 12.72 -24.52 5.21
N CYS A 389 12.49 -24.22 6.49
CA CYS A 389 11.51 -23.22 6.89
C CYS A 389 12.15 -22.19 7.83
N GLY A 390 11.81 -20.93 7.62
CA GLY A 390 12.07 -19.87 8.59
C GLY A 390 10.77 -19.29 9.11
N ILE A 391 10.75 -18.98 10.39
CA ILE A 391 9.61 -18.42 11.09
C ILE A 391 10.04 -17.15 11.82
N ASP A 392 9.22 -16.12 11.72
CA ASP A 392 9.31 -14.91 12.54
C ASP A 392 8.04 -14.85 13.39
N TYR A 393 8.19 -14.88 14.71
CA TYR A 393 7.07 -14.91 15.64
C TYR A 393 6.66 -13.50 16.02
N GLY A 394 5.39 -13.18 15.78
CA GLY A 394 4.82 -11.92 16.25
C GLY A 394 4.87 -11.78 17.77
N ALA A 395 5.11 -10.59 18.27
CA ALA A 395 5.22 -10.30 19.70
C ALA A 395 3.97 -10.73 20.48
N ARG A 396 4.17 -11.20 21.72
CA ARG A 396 3.11 -11.60 22.62
C ARG A 396 2.56 -10.36 23.31
N ASN A 397 1.48 -9.80 22.81
CA ASN A 397 0.85 -8.60 23.37
C ASN A 397 0.43 -8.75 24.84
N ASP A 398 0.17 -9.99 25.28
CA ASP A 398 -0.33 -10.28 26.63
C ASP A 398 0.71 -10.04 27.73
N LEU A 399 2.00 -10.31 27.45
CA LEU A 399 3.08 -10.13 28.43
C LEU A 399 3.50 -8.65 28.56
N GLU A 400 3.47 -7.87 27.47
CA GLU A 400 3.71 -6.42 27.55
C GLU A 400 2.58 -5.68 28.25
N GLN A 401 1.33 -6.13 28.14
CA GLN A 401 0.19 -5.59 28.87
C GLN A 401 0.24 -5.92 30.37
N LEU A 402 0.68 -7.14 30.72
CA LEU A 402 0.87 -7.52 32.12
C LEU A 402 2.02 -6.76 32.79
N ALA A 403 3.08 -6.47 32.04
CA ALA A 403 4.23 -5.70 32.52
C ALA A 403 3.99 -4.18 32.59
N ASN A 404 3.06 -3.64 31.79
CA ASN A 404 2.73 -2.22 31.75
C ASN A 404 1.22 -2.00 31.47
N PRO A 405 0.34 -2.05 32.49
CA PRO A 405 -1.11 -1.88 32.34
C PRO A 405 -1.53 -0.52 31.75
N ASN A 406 -0.65 0.49 31.83
CA ASN A 406 -0.90 1.86 31.39
C ASN A 406 -0.41 2.15 29.95
N LYS A 407 0.23 1.20 29.27
CA LYS A 407 0.52 1.35 27.84
C LYS A 407 -0.78 1.24 27.04
N ALA A 408 -1.09 2.28 26.26
CA ALA A 408 -2.22 2.26 25.35
C ALA A 408 -2.22 0.96 24.52
N LYS A 409 -3.39 0.33 24.38
CA LYS A 409 -3.55 -0.88 23.55
C LYS A 409 -2.91 -0.63 22.19
N VAL A 410 -1.81 -1.33 21.89
CA VAL A 410 -1.26 -1.37 20.55
C VAL A 410 -2.29 -2.11 19.70
N THR A 411 -3.06 -1.37 18.92
CA THR A 411 -4.16 -1.87 18.10
C THR A 411 -3.72 -2.67 16.87
N GLY A 412 -2.42 -2.95 16.72
CA GLY A 412 -1.87 -3.81 15.68
C GLY A 412 -1.82 -5.27 16.15
N GLN A 413 -2.74 -6.12 15.65
CA GLN A 413 -2.63 -7.56 15.89
C GLN A 413 -1.32 -8.08 15.29
N SER A 414 -0.37 -8.47 16.16
CA SER A 414 0.85 -9.15 15.76
C SER A 414 0.49 -10.55 15.21
N TYR A 415 1.04 -10.90 14.05
CA TYR A 415 0.91 -12.24 13.47
C TYR A 415 2.30 -12.81 13.23
N SER A 416 2.40 -14.13 13.28
CA SER A 416 3.61 -14.87 12.93
C SER A 416 3.64 -15.11 11.43
N THR A 417 4.83 -15.19 10.87
CA THR A 417 5.05 -15.47 9.45
C THR A 417 5.94 -16.69 9.28
N ALA A 418 5.67 -17.50 8.27
CA ALA A 418 6.51 -18.64 7.90
C ALA A 418 6.81 -18.61 6.40
N VAL A 419 8.04 -18.90 6.03
CA VAL A 419 8.51 -19.00 4.65
C VAL A 419 9.24 -20.31 4.45
N ILE A 420 8.85 -21.08 3.42
CA ILE A 420 9.48 -22.33 3.03
C ILE A 420 10.31 -22.11 1.79
N LEU A 421 11.60 -22.44 1.87
CA LEU A 421 12.56 -22.40 0.77
C LEU A 421 12.93 -23.82 0.36
N SER A 422 13.05 -24.05 -0.95
CA SER A 422 13.79 -25.17 -1.53
C SER A 422 15.02 -24.70 -2.26
N ALA A 423 16.03 -25.57 -2.35
CA ALA A 423 17.23 -25.29 -3.12
C ALA A 423 17.36 -26.31 -4.26
N LYS A 424 17.45 -25.81 -5.49
CA LYS A 424 17.70 -26.59 -6.72
C LYS A 424 19.18 -26.63 -7.10
N GLY A 425 20.02 -25.92 -6.35
CA GLY A 425 21.45 -25.80 -6.55
C GLY A 425 22.06 -24.83 -5.54
N PRO A 426 23.41 -24.67 -5.54
CA PRO A 426 24.10 -23.89 -4.51
C PRO A 426 23.70 -22.42 -4.42
N ASN A 427 23.13 -21.87 -5.47
CA ASN A 427 22.73 -20.45 -5.52
C ASN A 427 21.37 -20.25 -6.19
N LEU A 428 20.53 -21.28 -6.27
CA LEU A 428 19.20 -21.15 -6.83
C LEU A 428 18.17 -21.63 -5.82
N LEU A 429 17.57 -20.67 -5.16
CA LEU A 429 16.53 -20.85 -4.14
C LEU A 429 15.15 -20.57 -4.73
N SER A 430 14.16 -21.24 -4.19
CA SER A 430 12.77 -21.03 -4.56
C SER A 430 11.89 -20.94 -3.34
N ILE A 431 11.00 -19.96 -3.30
CA ILE A 431 9.95 -19.88 -2.29
C ILE A 431 8.84 -20.84 -2.70
N GLU A 432 8.67 -21.89 -1.93
CA GLU A 432 7.65 -22.92 -2.18
C GLU A 432 6.31 -22.57 -1.56
N PHE A 433 6.35 -21.91 -0.40
CA PHE A 433 5.17 -21.49 0.35
C PHE A 433 5.50 -20.35 1.30
N ALA A 434 4.55 -19.46 1.54
CA ALA A 434 4.63 -18.44 2.57
C ALA A 434 3.24 -18.16 3.16
N THR A 435 3.18 -17.96 4.46
CA THR A 435 1.91 -17.73 5.16
C THR A 435 2.06 -16.78 6.34
N LYS A 436 0.94 -16.11 6.66
CA LYS A 436 0.74 -15.37 7.91
C LYS A 436 -0.27 -16.13 8.75
N PHE A 437 -0.02 -16.28 10.04
CA PHE A 437 -0.97 -16.91 10.94
C PHE A 437 -1.15 -16.14 12.23
N LYS A 438 -2.42 -15.95 12.60
CA LYS A 438 -2.84 -15.28 13.82
C LYS A 438 -3.29 -16.36 14.80
N ARG A 439 -2.37 -16.85 15.60
CA ARG A 439 -2.69 -17.76 16.68
C ARG A 439 -1.87 -17.34 17.90
N ASN A 440 -2.53 -17.02 18.99
CA ASN A 440 -1.87 -16.48 20.19
C ASN A 440 -1.50 -17.60 21.16
N ASP A 441 -2.15 -18.75 21.08
CA ASP A 441 -1.87 -19.89 21.94
C ASP A 441 -0.77 -20.80 21.34
N MET A 442 0.00 -21.40 22.23
CA MET A 442 1.14 -22.25 21.86
C MET A 442 0.72 -23.51 21.10
N GLU A 443 -0.40 -24.11 21.48
CA GLU A 443 -0.88 -25.36 20.90
C GLU A 443 -1.29 -25.18 19.44
N SER A 444 -2.07 -24.13 19.14
CA SER A 444 -2.47 -23.81 17.78
C SER A 444 -1.27 -23.42 16.90
N LYS A 445 -0.29 -22.69 17.44
CA LYS A 445 0.96 -22.38 16.71
C LYS A 445 1.75 -23.64 16.40
N LYS A 446 1.90 -24.52 17.39
CA LYS A 446 2.56 -25.81 17.22
C LYS A 446 1.85 -26.64 16.14
N GLY A 447 0.52 -26.73 16.17
CA GLY A 447 -0.26 -27.47 15.18
C GLY A 447 -0.01 -27.01 13.75
N ILE A 448 0.11 -25.69 13.51
CA ILE A 448 0.45 -25.14 12.19
C ILE A 448 1.86 -25.56 11.76
N ILE A 449 2.84 -25.45 12.66
CA ILE A 449 4.23 -25.80 12.35
C ILE A 449 4.34 -27.31 12.11
N ASP A 450 3.68 -28.12 12.93
CA ASP A 450 3.59 -29.57 12.75
C ASP A 450 3.03 -29.96 11.38
N GLN A 451 2.02 -29.23 10.92
CA GLN A 451 1.46 -29.40 9.58
C GLN A 451 2.49 -29.05 8.50
N LEU A 452 3.15 -27.90 8.60
CA LEU A 452 4.15 -27.47 7.63
C LEU A 452 5.33 -28.46 7.57
N MET A 453 5.83 -28.91 8.72
CA MET A 453 6.94 -29.85 8.79
C MET A 453 6.63 -31.19 8.11
N ARG A 454 5.40 -31.68 8.23
CA ARG A 454 4.95 -32.92 7.56
C ARG A 454 4.67 -32.71 6.08
N GLN A 455 3.95 -31.62 5.76
CA GLN A 455 3.46 -31.36 4.41
C GLN A 455 4.60 -31.07 3.41
N TYR A 456 5.66 -30.44 3.88
CA TYR A 456 6.81 -30.06 3.04
C TYR A 456 8.07 -30.86 3.32
N SER A 457 8.01 -31.89 4.13
CA SER A 457 9.17 -32.75 4.47
C SER A 457 10.40 -31.94 4.91
N LEU A 458 10.17 -30.91 5.76
CA LEU A 458 11.20 -29.95 6.15
C LEU A 458 12.38 -30.64 6.85
N GLN A 459 13.59 -30.37 6.38
CA GLN A 459 14.83 -30.88 6.96
C GLN A 459 15.22 -30.08 8.21
N LEU A 460 15.03 -28.76 8.16
CA LEU A 460 15.31 -27.84 9.25
C LEU A 460 14.29 -26.70 9.26
N THR A 461 13.79 -26.40 10.46
CA THR A 461 12.99 -25.19 10.72
C THR A 461 13.75 -24.32 11.72
N ILE A 462 13.84 -23.01 11.43
CA ILE A 462 14.42 -22.03 12.34
C ILE A 462 13.35 -21.01 12.72
N GLY A 463 13.09 -20.85 14.03
CA GLY A 463 12.29 -19.78 14.60
C GLY A 463 13.15 -18.75 15.31
N ASP A 464 12.73 -17.48 15.32
CA ASP A 464 13.40 -16.47 16.15
C ASP A 464 13.15 -16.71 17.64
N ILE A 465 14.11 -16.34 18.47
CA ILE A 465 14.02 -16.53 19.93
C ILE A 465 13.08 -15.54 20.63
N GLY A 466 12.62 -14.53 19.92
CA GLY A 466 11.95 -13.35 20.50
C GLY A 466 10.54 -13.59 21.05
N TYR A 467 9.89 -14.72 20.77
CA TYR A 467 8.50 -14.96 21.15
C TYR A 467 8.34 -15.54 22.57
N SER A 468 8.92 -16.71 22.84
CA SER A 468 8.81 -17.40 24.12
C SER A 468 9.84 -18.53 24.18
N ASN A 469 10.62 -18.56 25.25
CA ASN A 469 11.54 -19.65 25.51
C ASN A 469 10.79 -20.98 25.65
N ASP A 470 9.68 -21.01 26.41
CA ASP A 470 8.86 -22.20 26.63
C ASP A 470 8.36 -22.81 25.33
N PHE A 471 7.93 -21.97 24.39
CA PHE A 471 7.49 -22.45 23.07
C PHE A 471 8.65 -23.01 22.25
N SER A 472 9.79 -22.35 22.27
CA SER A 472 11.00 -22.79 21.59
C SER A 472 11.53 -24.11 22.18
N GLU A 473 11.47 -24.28 23.50
CA GLU A 473 11.79 -25.54 24.18
C GLU A 473 10.83 -26.66 23.81
N LEU A 474 9.52 -26.39 23.78
CA LEU A 474 8.49 -27.34 23.34
C LEU A 474 8.75 -27.83 21.91
N MET A 475 9.07 -26.91 21.00
CA MET A 475 9.35 -27.23 19.59
C MET A 475 10.64 -28.05 19.45
N HIS A 476 11.71 -27.64 20.14
CA HIS A 476 12.97 -28.38 20.11
C HIS A 476 12.84 -29.77 20.74
N THR A 477 12.09 -29.89 21.84
CA THR A 477 11.76 -31.21 22.43
C THR A 477 11.00 -32.10 21.47
N SER A 478 10.06 -31.54 20.69
CA SER A 478 9.24 -32.30 19.74
C SER A 478 10.01 -32.74 18.50
N TYR A 479 11.01 -31.97 18.03
CA TYR A 479 11.65 -32.16 16.74
C TYR A 479 13.17 -32.33 16.77
N GLY A 480 13.80 -32.20 17.97
CA GLY A 480 15.25 -32.26 18.10
C GLY A 480 15.97 -31.26 17.22
N ASP A 481 17.04 -31.68 16.56
CA ASP A 481 17.87 -30.85 15.69
C ASP A 481 17.17 -30.41 14.38
N ARG A 482 15.95 -30.87 14.14
CA ARG A 482 15.11 -30.37 13.02
C ARG A 482 14.39 -29.07 13.34
N TYR A 483 14.44 -28.63 14.61
CA TYR A 483 13.96 -27.32 15.00
C TYR A 483 15.02 -26.62 15.87
N LEU A 484 15.53 -25.50 15.37
CA LEU A 484 16.51 -24.68 16.07
C LEU A 484 15.97 -23.26 16.25
N VAL A 485 16.52 -22.53 17.19
CA VAL A 485 16.23 -21.09 17.33
C VAL A 485 17.36 -20.25 16.76
N SER A 486 17.02 -19.05 16.30
CA SER A 486 17.99 -18.10 15.80
C SER A 486 18.13 -16.89 16.71
N ARG A 487 19.36 -16.40 16.83
CA ARG A 487 19.66 -15.12 17.46
C ARG A 487 20.57 -14.28 16.56
N ALA A 488 20.08 -13.13 16.20
CA ALA A 488 20.82 -12.14 15.42
C ALA A 488 21.78 -11.34 16.29
N HIS A 489 22.99 -11.10 15.81
CA HIS A 489 24.03 -10.29 16.44
C HIS A 489 24.56 -9.26 15.45
N ASN A 490 25.15 -8.17 15.98
CA ASN A 490 25.77 -7.15 15.12
C ASN A 490 27.11 -7.62 14.54
N LYS A 491 27.85 -8.46 15.25
CA LYS A 491 29.14 -9.01 14.81
C LYS A 491 29.44 -10.34 15.48
N ILE A 492 29.85 -11.33 14.67
CA ILE A 492 30.27 -12.66 15.15
C ILE A 492 31.48 -13.11 14.35
N ASN A 493 32.48 -13.74 14.99
CA ASN A 493 33.58 -14.39 14.28
C ASN A 493 33.05 -15.55 13.42
N GLY A 494 33.36 -15.49 12.12
CA GLY A 494 32.91 -16.48 11.13
C GLY A 494 31.45 -16.30 10.70
N HIS A 495 30.81 -15.17 11.02
CA HIS A 495 29.45 -14.75 10.64
C HIS A 495 28.30 -15.63 11.15
N ILE A 496 28.56 -16.94 11.47
CA ILE A 496 27.57 -17.88 12.02
C ILE A 496 28.22 -18.79 13.06
N LYS A 497 27.51 -19.05 14.16
CA LYS A 497 27.94 -19.94 15.24
C LYS A 497 26.77 -20.82 15.66
N TYR A 498 27.01 -22.12 15.79
CA TYR A 498 26.07 -23.09 16.36
C TYR A 498 26.39 -23.33 17.82
N ASN A 499 25.45 -23.03 18.71
CA ASN A 499 25.59 -23.24 20.14
C ASN A 499 24.76 -24.45 20.57
N THR A 500 25.43 -25.54 20.87
CA THR A 500 24.84 -26.81 21.29
C THR A 500 24.72 -26.95 22.81
N GLU A 501 25.31 -26.03 23.57
CA GLU A 501 25.26 -26.04 25.04
C GLU A 501 23.97 -25.42 25.57
N LEU A 502 23.28 -24.66 24.75
CA LEU A 502 21.97 -24.06 25.07
C LEU A 502 20.84 -25.07 24.80
N PHE A 503 19.76 -24.89 25.54
CA PHE A 503 18.49 -25.56 25.26
C PHE A 503 17.35 -24.52 25.20
N PRO A 504 16.65 -24.41 24.06
CA PRO A 504 16.88 -25.10 22.78
C PRO A 504 18.22 -24.73 22.13
N LYS A 505 18.75 -25.61 21.27
CA LYS A 505 19.98 -25.33 20.54
C LYS A 505 19.80 -24.12 19.63
N GLU A 506 20.83 -23.27 19.58
CA GLU A 506 20.74 -21.93 18.99
C GLU A 506 21.74 -21.75 17.84
N ILE A 507 21.26 -21.12 16.75
CA ILE A 507 22.12 -20.59 15.69
C ILE A 507 22.27 -19.07 15.91
N GLN A 508 23.47 -18.63 16.18
CA GLN A 508 23.84 -17.23 16.26
C GLN A 508 24.41 -16.78 14.91
N PHE A 509 23.95 -15.66 14.38
CA PHE A 509 24.41 -15.17 13.09
C PHE A 509 24.58 -13.65 13.06
N GLU A 510 25.49 -13.17 12.18
CA GLU A 510 25.70 -11.74 11.96
C GLU A 510 24.59 -11.20 11.04
N ARG A 511 23.73 -10.38 11.62
CA ARG A 511 22.46 -9.95 11.00
C ARG A 511 22.68 -9.23 9.67
N ASP A 512 23.46 -8.16 9.69
CA ASP A 512 23.61 -7.30 8.51
C ASP A 512 24.39 -8.00 7.38
N HIS A 513 25.30 -8.91 7.72
CA HIS A 513 26.00 -9.74 6.75
C HIS A 513 25.02 -10.64 5.95
N TYR A 514 24.17 -11.40 6.65
CA TYR A 514 23.23 -12.30 5.96
C TYR A 514 22.07 -11.58 5.29
N ILE A 515 21.68 -10.41 5.78
CA ILE A 515 20.73 -9.53 5.07
C ILE A 515 21.35 -9.07 3.74
N ALA A 516 22.62 -8.66 3.73
CA ALA A 516 23.31 -8.25 2.51
C ALA A 516 23.42 -9.40 1.49
N GLU A 517 23.78 -10.61 1.95
CA GLU A 517 23.81 -11.81 1.08
C GLU A 517 22.42 -12.10 0.49
N LEU A 518 21.36 -12.05 1.28
CA LEU A 518 19.99 -12.32 0.85
C LEU A 518 19.55 -11.32 -0.24
N TYR A 519 19.85 -10.02 -0.06
CA TYR A 519 19.58 -9.03 -1.09
C TYR A 519 20.43 -9.21 -2.35
N ALA A 520 21.69 -9.62 -2.21
CA ALA A 520 22.53 -9.93 -3.37
C ALA A 520 21.94 -11.09 -4.18
N LEU A 521 21.44 -12.14 -3.53
CA LEU A 521 20.74 -13.25 -4.20
C LEU A 521 19.47 -12.77 -4.93
N MET A 522 18.67 -11.91 -4.32
CA MET A 522 17.48 -11.33 -4.95
C MET A 522 17.87 -10.48 -6.17
N LYS A 523 18.86 -9.59 -6.04
CA LYS A 523 19.31 -8.72 -7.14
C LYS A 523 19.87 -9.51 -8.33
N ASN A 524 20.43 -10.67 -8.08
CA ASN A 524 20.93 -11.57 -9.11
C ASN A 524 19.88 -12.56 -9.64
N GLY A 525 18.62 -12.48 -9.16
CA GLY A 525 17.56 -13.37 -9.57
C GLY A 525 17.72 -14.81 -9.09
N ASN A 526 18.51 -15.03 -8.05
CA ASN A 526 18.82 -16.35 -7.49
C ASN A 526 17.81 -16.83 -6.45
N ILE A 527 16.80 -16.01 -6.11
CA ILE A 527 15.64 -16.40 -5.32
C ILE A 527 14.40 -16.23 -6.18
N LYS A 528 13.65 -17.32 -6.36
CA LYS A 528 12.46 -17.35 -7.20
C LYS A 528 11.19 -17.24 -6.36
N PHE A 529 10.31 -16.31 -6.78
CA PHE A 529 9.01 -16.06 -6.18
C PHE A 529 7.89 -16.62 -7.06
N PRO A 530 6.89 -17.32 -6.49
CA PRO A 530 5.80 -17.93 -7.24
C PRO A 530 4.74 -16.91 -7.63
N PHE A 531 4.94 -16.19 -8.72
CA PHE A 531 4.05 -15.11 -9.18
C PHE A 531 2.75 -15.61 -9.81
N GLY A 532 2.61 -16.91 -10.08
CA GLY A 532 1.31 -17.50 -10.41
C GLY A 532 0.29 -17.44 -9.25
N ASP A 533 0.76 -17.22 -8.02
CA ASP A 533 -0.04 -16.95 -6.82
C ASP A 533 0.26 -15.56 -6.23
N TYR A 534 0.44 -14.55 -7.07
CA TYR A 534 0.87 -13.21 -6.66
C TYR A 534 0.07 -12.63 -5.50
N GLU A 535 -1.25 -12.75 -5.53
CA GLU A 535 -2.13 -12.25 -4.47
C GLU A 535 -1.79 -12.84 -3.08
N LYS A 536 -1.34 -14.09 -3.06
CA LYS A 536 -0.95 -14.75 -1.83
C LYS A 536 0.45 -14.38 -1.34
N ILE A 537 1.33 -13.88 -2.25
CA ILE A 537 2.74 -13.57 -1.92
C ILE A 537 3.05 -12.07 -1.94
N ALA A 538 2.16 -11.22 -2.42
CA ALA A 538 2.37 -9.78 -2.52
C ALA A 538 2.83 -9.13 -1.20
N TRP A 539 2.29 -9.56 -0.08
CA TRP A 539 2.69 -9.10 1.23
C TRP A 539 4.17 -9.41 1.56
N LEU A 540 4.66 -10.60 1.16
CA LEU A 540 6.07 -10.97 1.39
C LEU A 540 7.00 -10.11 0.53
N ILE A 541 6.62 -9.81 -0.71
CA ILE A 541 7.37 -8.92 -1.60
C ILE A 541 7.47 -7.52 -0.98
N GLN A 542 6.36 -7.00 -0.44
CA GLN A 542 6.35 -5.72 0.29
C GLN A 542 7.27 -5.75 1.51
N HIS A 543 7.23 -6.84 2.30
CA HIS A 543 8.12 -7.01 3.45
C HIS A 543 9.59 -7.09 3.05
N CYS A 544 9.93 -7.71 1.90
CA CYS A 544 11.30 -7.74 1.36
C CYS A 544 11.79 -6.34 0.94
N ALA A 545 10.90 -5.51 0.37
CA ALA A 545 11.23 -4.15 -0.03
C ALA A 545 11.16 -3.12 1.12
N SER A 546 10.79 -3.54 2.34
CA SER A 546 10.54 -2.64 3.47
C SER A 546 11.80 -2.24 4.26
N MET A 547 12.91 -2.95 4.09
CA MET A 547 14.15 -2.65 4.79
C MET A 547 14.85 -1.42 4.22
N GLU A 548 15.58 -0.72 5.08
CA GLU A 548 16.35 0.46 4.71
C GLU A 548 17.83 0.29 5.06
N ILE A 549 18.69 0.84 4.20
CA ILE A 549 20.13 0.95 4.45
C ILE A 549 20.39 2.23 5.26
N LYS A 550 21.04 2.09 6.41
CA LYS A 550 21.52 3.21 7.22
C LYS A 550 23.05 3.19 7.21
N PRO A 551 23.70 4.12 6.49
CA PRO A 551 25.15 4.28 6.59
C PRO A 551 25.52 4.70 8.02
N SER A 552 26.61 4.18 8.54
CA SER A 552 27.23 4.61 9.79
C SER A 552 28.74 4.54 9.68
N ILE A 553 29.41 5.11 10.66
CA ILE A 553 30.88 5.06 10.77
C ILE A 553 31.22 4.23 12.00
N SER A 554 32.08 3.23 11.84
CA SER A 554 32.56 2.40 12.94
C SER A 554 33.36 3.23 13.93
N LYS A 555 33.60 2.70 15.16
CA LYS A 555 34.48 3.35 16.16
C LYS A 555 35.92 3.55 15.65
N PHE A 556 36.29 2.88 14.59
CA PHE A 556 37.61 2.96 13.95
C PHE A 556 37.64 3.84 12.69
N GLY A 557 36.50 4.52 12.38
CA GLY A 557 36.40 5.41 11.21
C GLY A 557 35.99 4.72 9.90
N ASP A 558 35.78 3.41 9.90
CA ASP A 558 35.38 2.69 8.69
C ASP A 558 33.89 2.89 8.39
N PRO A 559 33.50 3.09 7.12
CA PRO A 559 32.12 3.13 6.74
C PRO A 559 31.47 1.75 6.92
N THR A 560 30.34 1.70 7.62
CA THR A 560 29.55 0.50 7.86
C THR A 560 28.12 0.71 7.37
N ILE A 561 27.47 -0.38 7.00
CA ILE A 561 26.07 -0.38 6.56
C ILE A 561 25.26 -1.19 7.56
N HIS A 562 24.19 -0.61 8.06
CA HIS A 562 23.20 -1.30 8.87
C HIS A 562 21.86 -1.36 8.11
N TYR A 563 21.19 -2.49 8.23
CA TYR A 563 19.84 -2.66 7.70
C TYR A 563 18.83 -2.44 8.83
N ILE A 564 17.98 -1.44 8.66
CA ILE A 564 16.95 -1.09 9.63
C ILE A 564 15.55 -1.37 9.08
N LYS A 565 14.59 -1.54 9.99
CA LYS A 565 13.18 -1.66 9.61
C LYS A 565 12.70 -0.31 9.07
N GLY A 566 12.10 -0.32 7.88
CA GLY A 566 11.42 0.84 7.32
C GLY A 566 10.02 1.05 7.90
N GLY A 567 9.25 1.94 7.30
CA GLY A 567 7.90 2.30 7.77
C GLY A 567 6.82 1.22 7.62
N THR A 568 7.12 0.10 6.98
CA THR A 568 6.20 -1.02 6.76
C THR A 568 6.67 -2.28 7.49
N PRO A 569 5.78 -3.26 7.77
CA PRO A 569 6.18 -4.53 8.37
C PRO A 569 7.27 -5.24 7.57
N ASN A 570 8.19 -5.93 8.27
CA ASN A 570 9.27 -6.71 7.68
C ASN A 570 9.30 -8.17 8.17
N ASP A 571 8.28 -8.60 8.92
CA ASP A 571 8.25 -9.93 9.55
C ASP A 571 8.43 -11.06 8.53
N GLY A 572 7.81 -10.95 7.34
CA GLY A 572 8.01 -11.92 6.26
C GLY A 572 9.43 -11.95 5.72
N PHE A 573 10.11 -10.80 5.66
CA PHE A 573 11.53 -10.75 5.29
C PHE A 573 12.40 -11.41 6.37
N MET A 574 12.09 -11.22 7.65
CA MET A 574 12.80 -11.88 8.74
C MET A 574 12.56 -13.40 8.74
N ALA A 575 11.35 -13.86 8.44
CA ALA A 575 11.09 -15.28 8.23
C ALA A 575 11.87 -15.84 7.02
N LEU A 576 11.96 -15.10 5.92
CA LEU A 576 12.77 -15.48 4.77
C LEU A 576 14.27 -15.51 5.12
N LEU A 577 14.75 -14.57 5.93
CA LEU A 577 16.12 -14.58 6.45
C LEU A 577 16.39 -15.82 7.31
N ASN A 578 15.49 -16.18 8.23
CA ASN A 578 15.58 -17.40 9.02
C ASN A 578 15.60 -18.66 8.14
N ALA A 579 14.79 -18.71 7.08
CA ALA A 579 14.83 -19.81 6.10
C ALA A 579 16.19 -19.85 5.36
N TYR A 580 16.74 -18.70 5.01
CA TYR A 580 18.06 -18.61 4.40
C TYR A 580 19.18 -19.07 5.34
N ILE A 581 19.12 -18.70 6.62
CA ILE A 581 20.05 -19.19 7.65
C ILE A 581 19.92 -20.71 7.79
N ALA A 582 18.71 -21.27 7.79
CA ALA A 582 18.49 -22.70 7.80
C ALA A 582 19.15 -23.40 6.59
N TYR A 583 18.98 -22.83 5.40
CA TYR A 583 19.63 -23.32 4.19
C TYR A 583 21.17 -23.28 4.29
N LYS A 584 21.75 -22.17 4.73
CA LYS A 584 23.22 -22.04 4.92
C LYS A 584 23.73 -23.05 5.95
N PHE A 585 23.01 -23.25 7.03
CA PHE A 585 23.37 -24.22 8.07
C PHE A 585 23.37 -25.65 7.52
N VAL A 586 22.33 -26.05 6.80
CA VAL A 586 22.23 -27.39 6.17
C VAL A 586 23.40 -27.61 5.19
N LEU A 587 23.76 -26.60 4.41
CA LEU A 587 24.92 -26.67 3.48
C LEU A 587 26.26 -26.84 4.20
N THR A 588 26.48 -26.12 5.31
CA THR A 588 27.82 -26.03 5.93
C THR A 588 28.09 -27.11 6.97
N LYS A 589 27.08 -27.52 7.73
CA LYS A 589 27.23 -28.51 8.82
C LYS A 589 26.29 -29.69 8.70
N GLY A 590 25.29 -29.55 7.85
CA GLY A 590 24.09 -30.33 7.97
C GLY A 590 24.23 -31.81 7.71
N PHE A 591 25.25 -32.28 7.09
CA PHE A 591 25.25 -33.68 6.68
C PHE A 591 26.62 -34.14 6.21
N THR A 592 27.64 -33.89 7.00
CA THR A 592 28.98 -34.47 6.77
C THR A 592 29.03 -35.98 6.97
N ASN A 593 27.93 -36.62 7.43
CA ASN A 593 27.83 -38.05 7.58
C ASN A 593 26.69 -38.61 6.74
N ASN A 594 27.05 -39.24 5.62
CA ASN A 594 26.31 -40.26 4.89
C ASN A 594 25.06 -39.85 4.09
N ASN A 595 25.08 -38.75 3.37
CA ASN A 595 24.11 -38.58 2.29
C ASN A 595 24.82 -38.68 0.91
N PRO A 596 24.75 -39.82 0.19
CA PRO A 596 25.44 -40.01 -1.08
C PRO A 596 24.95 -39.07 -2.20
N ILE A 597 23.79 -38.46 -2.05
CA ILE A 597 23.20 -37.55 -3.05
C ILE A 597 23.92 -36.21 -3.11
N LEU A 598 24.42 -35.68 -2.00
CA LEU A 598 25.16 -34.40 -1.97
C LEU A 598 26.57 -34.53 -2.55
N GLN A 599 27.16 -35.74 -2.53
CA GLN A 599 28.49 -36.01 -3.14
C GLN A 599 28.43 -36.06 -4.68
N GLN A 600 27.29 -36.41 -5.25
CA GLN A 600 27.15 -36.52 -6.73
C GLN A 600 26.94 -35.17 -7.45
N VAL A 601 26.57 -34.09 -6.76
CA VAL A 601 26.20 -32.80 -7.38
C VAL A 601 27.26 -31.72 -7.24
N GLY A 602 28.51 -32.08 -6.97
CA GLY A 602 29.64 -31.15 -7.09
C GLY A 602 29.59 -29.91 -6.19
N PHE A 603 28.98 -30.00 -5.01
CA PHE A 603 29.06 -28.95 -4.02
C PHE A 603 30.46 -28.86 -3.43
N GLN A 604 31.38 -28.24 -4.16
CA GLN A 604 32.67 -27.86 -3.60
C GLN A 604 32.49 -26.64 -2.69
N ASN A 605 32.99 -26.73 -1.45
CA ASN A 605 33.12 -25.62 -0.51
C ASN A 605 34.06 -24.53 -1.05
N LYS A 606 33.62 -23.80 -2.07
CA LYS A 606 34.25 -22.54 -2.41
C LYS A 606 33.51 -21.43 -1.67
N PRO A 607 34.18 -20.62 -0.85
CA PRO A 607 33.55 -19.43 -0.28
C PRO A 607 32.99 -18.60 -1.43
N LEU A 608 31.74 -18.18 -1.34
CA LEU A 608 31.16 -17.17 -2.23
C LEU A 608 32.04 -15.92 -2.11
N ILE A 609 32.92 -15.72 -3.08
CA ILE A 609 33.50 -14.40 -3.30
C ILE A 609 32.38 -13.59 -3.92
N VAL A 610 31.60 -12.94 -3.08
CA VAL A 610 30.72 -11.85 -3.51
C VAL A 610 31.68 -10.82 -4.08
N ALA A 611 31.71 -10.68 -5.40
CA ALA A 611 32.45 -9.63 -6.08
C ALA A 611 32.04 -8.32 -5.40
N GLY A 612 32.99 -7.72 -4.69
CA GLY A 612 32.74 -6.67 -3.74
C GLY A 612 31.99 -5.50 -4.38
N TYR A 613 30.91 -5.13 -3.75
CA TYR A 613 30.40 -3.78 -3.86
C TYR A 613 31.43 -2.86 -3.18
N ILE A 614 32.40 -2.40 -3.95
CA ILE A 614 33.29 -1.30 -3.55
C ILE A 614 32.46 -0.03 -3.76
N PRO A 615 32.09 0.71 -2.72
CA PRO A 615 31.48 2.01 -2.92
C PRO A 615 32.48 2.89 -3.68
N ARG A 616 32.09 3.38 -4.85
CA ARG A 616 32.86 4.40 -5.56
C ARG A 616 32.99 5.58 -4.60
N ARG A 617 34.24 5.99 -4.36
CA ARG A 617 34.58 7.21 -3.63
C ARG A 617 33.91 8.40 -4.34
N PHE A 618 33.12 9.15 -3.60
CA PHE A 618 32.82 10.54 -3.90
C PHE A 618 33.82 11.43 -3.18
#